data_4b213d2a6a323c5bb34f535576e7c32f
#
_entry.id   4b213d2a6a323c5bb34f535576e7c32f
#
_cell.length_a   1.000
_cell.length_b   1.000
_cell.length_c   1.000
_cell.angle_alpha   90.00
_cell.angle_beta   90.00
_cell.angle_gamma   90.00
#
_symmetry.space_group_name_H-M   'P 1'
#
loop_
_entity.id
_entity.type
_entity.pdbx_description
1 polymer ?
#
loop_
_entity_poly.entity_id
_entity_poly.type
_entity_poly.pdbx_seq_one_letter_code
_entity_poly.pdbx_strand_id
1 'polypeptide(L)'
;MVEAFNVPAKDRFQMIHQHEPHELVFDRDYESPSGPRSDDFVLINITIGKPRSTEMKQAFYRRLVELLAEAPGLRPQDVMVVVSSSQGDDWSFSGGAPAASLWRPA
;
A
#
# COMPACT_ATOMS: atom_id res chain seq x y z
N MET A 1 -6.65 2.10 4.81
CA MET A 1 -6.35 3.43 4.25
C MET A 1 -7.30 4.52 4.69
N VAL A 2 -8.58 4.23 4.86
CA VAL A 2 -9.55 5.22 5.37
C VAL A 2 -9.11 5.74 6.73
N GLU A 3 -8.75 4.85 7.63
CA GLU A 3 -8.40 5.14 9.00
C GLU A 3 -7.12 5.99 9.11
N ALA A 4 -6.06 5.60 8.39
CA ALA A 4 -4.74 6.22 8.54
C ALA A 4 -4.49 7.38 7.57
N PHE A 5 -5.06 7.33 6.37
CA PHE A 5 -4.80 8.30 5.31
C PHE A 5 -5.99 9.22 5.01
N ASN A 6 -7.08 9.10 5.75
CA ASN A 6 -8.30 9.89 5.52
C ASN A 6 -8.83 9.77 4.10
N VAL A 7 -8.74 8.58 3.52
CA VAL A 7 -9.24 8.31 2.18
C VAL A 7 -10.75 8.09 2.25
N PRO A 8 -11.55 8.69 1.34
CA PRO A 8 -12.99 8.41 1.29
C PRO A 8 -13.28 6.92 1.16
N ALA A 9 -14.32 6.44 1.85
CA ALA A 9 -14.64 5.01 1.88
C ALA A 9 -14.92 4.42 0.50
N LYS A 10 -15.41 5.23 -0.45
CA LYS A 10 -15.71 4.79 -1.82
C LYS A 10 -14.51 4.87 -2.76
N ASP A 11 -13.41 5.43 -2.32
CA ASP A 11 -12.18 5.52 -3.10
C ASP A 11 -11.42 4.20 -2.94
N ARG A 12 -11.88 3.18 -3.68
CA ARG A 12 -11.37 1.81 -3.59
C ARG A 12 -11.00 1.31 -4.97
N PHE A 13 -9.72 1.38 -5.29
CA PHE A 13 -9.19 0.78 -6.51
C PHE A 13 -8.04 -0.14 -6.12
N GLN A 14 -8.26 -1.44 -6.26
CA GLN A 14 -7.32 -2.47 -5.86
C GLN A 14 -7.10 -3.45 -7.00
N MET A 15 -5.88 -3.90 -7.12
CA MET A 15 -5.49 -4.91 -8.11
C MET A 15 -4.67 -5.95 -7.38
N ILE A 16 -5.07 -7.21 -7.48
CA ILE A 16 -4.40 -8.30 -6.80
C ILE A 16 -3.73 -9.18 -7.84
N HIS A 17 -2.43 -9.35 -7.72
CA HIS A 17 -1.63 -10.20 -8.59
C HIS A 17 -1.10 -11.38 -7.79
N GLN A 18 -1.29 -12.58 -8.34
CA GLN A 18 -0.69 -13.78 -7.79
C GLN A 18 0.45 -14.21 -8.68
N HIS A 19 1.54 -14.68 -8.07
CA HIS A 19 2.76 -15.05 -8.78
C HIS A 19 3.18 -16.46 -8.41
N GLU A 20 3.62 -17.21 -9.40
CA GLU A 20 4.32 -18.46 -9.15
C GLU A 20 5.67 -18.18 -8.49
N PRO A 21 6.27 -19.15 -7.76
CA PRO A 21 7.51 -18.91 -7.02
C PRO A 21 8.66 -18.35 -7.87
N HIS A 22 8.71 -18.66 -9.15
CA HIS A 22 9.77 -18.15 -10.03
C HIS A 22 9.47 -16.77 -10.63
N GLU A 23 8.26 -16.25 -10.41
CA GLU A 23 7.84 -14.96 -10.97
C GLU A 23 7.99 -13.82 -9.98
N LEU A 24 8.20 -14.11 -8.71
CA LEU A 24 8.41 -13.13 -7.65
C LEU A 24 9.71 -13.46 -6.92
N VAL A 25 10.75 -12.70 -7.22
CA VAL A 25 12.08 -12.90 -6.63
C VAL A 25 12.27 -11.86 -5.54
N PHE A 26 12.62 -12.31 -4.36
CA PHE A 26 12.87 -11.42 -3.22
C PHE A 26 13.94 -12.01 -2.31
N ASP A 27 14.65 -11.13 -1.60
CA ASP A 27 15.63 -11.55 -0.61
C ASP A 27 14.91 -11.78 0.73
N ARG A 28 15.15 -12.93 1.33
CA ARG A 28 14.44 -13.31 2.55
C ARG A 28 14.92 -12.56 3.77
N ASP A 29 16.13 -12.04 3.74
CA ASP A 29 16.76 -11.40 4.91
C ASP A 29 16.91 -9.89 4.79
N TYR A 30 16.76 -9.31 3.60
CA TYR A 30 17.02 -7.91 3.37
C TYR A 30 16.05 -7.03 4.17
N GLU A 31 16.60 -6.14 4.99
CA GLU A 31 15.82 -5.20 5.80
C GLU A 31 14.64 -5.87 6.52
N SER A 32 14.90 -7.04 7.12
CA SER A 32 13.85 -7.80 7.81
C SER A 32 14.22 -8.05 9.27
N PRO A 33 14.06 -7.02 10.14
CA PRO A 33 14.44 -7.13 11.55
C PRO A 33 13.62 -8.14 12.35
N SER A 34 12.39 -8.45 11.88
CA SER A 34 11.51 -9.41 12.56
C SER A 34 11.86 -10.87 12.27
N GLY A 35 12.80 -11.12 11.36
CA GLY A 35 13.18 -12.47 10.95
C GLY A 35 13.06 -12.68 9.45
N PRO A 36 13.42 -13.85 8.94
CA PRO A 36 13.41 -14.10 7.50
C PRO A 36 11.97 -14.16 6.94
N ARG A 37 11.84 -13.72 5.70
CA ARG A 37 10.59 -13.82 4.92
C ARG A 37 10.36 -15.25 4.49
N SER A 38 9.09 -15.62 4.32
CA SER A 38 8.68 -16.95 3.88
C SER A 38 8.06 -16.90 2.47
N ASP A 39 7.56 -18.05 2.03
CA ASP A 39 6.85 -18.14 0.76
C ASP A 39 5.50 -17.42 0.78
N ASP A 40 5.02 -17.01 1.95
CA ASP A 40 3.79 -16.23 2.09
C ASP A 40 4.02 -14.72 1.93
N PHE A 41 5.21 -14.32 1.49
CA PHE A 41 5.58 -12.93 1.29
C PHE A 41 4.60 -12.20 0.37
N VAL A 42 4.22 -10.99 0.77
CA VAL A 42 3.39 -10.11 -0.05
C VAL A 42 4.05 -8.74 -0.18
N LEU A 43 3.97 -8.17 -1.37
CA LEU A 43 4.35 -6.79 -1.64
C LEU A 43 3.09 -5.98 -1.89
N ILE A 44 2.88 -4.94 -1.07
CA ILE A 44 1.75 -4.04 -1.23
C ILE A 44 2.29 -2.72 -1.76
N ASN A 45 1.86 -2.37 -2.97
CA ASN A 45 2.27 -1.13 -3.63
C ASN A 45 1.08 -0.19 -3.68
N ILE A 46 1.22 0.99 -3.05
CA ILE A 46 0.15 1.96 -2.91
C ILE A 46 0.55 3.27 -3.55
N THR A 47 -0.31 3.79 -4.43
CA THR A 47 -0.13 5.11 -5.01
C THR A 47 -1.15 6.06 -4.40
N ILE A 48 -0.69 7.15 -3.81
CA ILE A 48 -1.55 8.14 -3.16
C ILE A 48 -1.55 9.44 -3.96
N GLY A 49 -2.71 10.12 -3.98
CA GLY A 49 -2.89 11.36 -4.75
C GLY A 49 -2.48 12.61 -4.00
N LYS A 50 -2.31 12.53 -2.69
CA LYS A 50 -1.87 13.64 -1.85
C LYS A 50 -0.75 13.17 -0.94
N PRO A 51 0.32 13.98 -0.77
CA PRO A 51 1.39 13.62 0.16
C PRO A 51 0.87 13.42 1.59
N ARG A 52 1.48 12.50 2.30
CA ARG A 52 1.19 12.23 3.71
C ARG A 52 2.46 12.40 4.52
N SER A 53 2.33 12.75 5.80
CA SER A 53 3.48 12.90 6.67
C SER A 53 4.15 11.56 6.96
N THR A 54 5.39 11.61 7.41
CA THR A 54 6.12 10.42 7.84
C THR A 54 5.37 9.69 8.94
N GLU A 55 4.80 10.44 9.89
CA GLU A 55 4.06 9.88 11.01
C GLU A 55 2.81 9.14 10.56
N MET A 56 2.08 9.68 9.59
CA MET A 56 0.90 9.04 9.03
C MET A 56 1.28 7.73 8.31
N LYS A 57 2.38 7.75 7.55
CA LYS A 57 2.85 6.55 6.86
C LYS A 57 3.26 5.46 7.85
N GLN A 58 3.97 5.82 8.90
CA GLN A 58 4.39 4.87 9.93
C GLN A 58 3.19 4.27 10.65
N ALA A 59 2.20 5.08 10.97
CA ALA A 59 0.96 4.61 11.59
C ALA A 59 0.20 3.66 10.66
N PHE A 60 0.19 3.97 9.36
CA PHE A 60 -0.44 3.12 8.36
C PHE A 60 0.26 1.76 8.27
N TYR A 61 1.59 1.73 8.19
CA TYR A 61 2.33 0.48 8.11
C TYR A 61 2.04 -0.41 9.31
N ARG A 62 2.06 0.17 10.50
CA ARG A 62 1.81 -0.55 11.75
C ARG A 62 0.41 -1.15 11.77
N ARG A 63 -0.58 -0.34 11.44
CA ARG A 63 -1.97 -0.79 11.47
C ARG A 63 -2.26 -1.84 10.40
N LEU A 64 -1.68 -1.70 9.22
CA LEU A 64 -1.83 -2.67 8.14
C LEU A 64 -1.29 -4.04 8.56
N VAL A 65 -0.10 -4.07 9.14
CA VAL A 65 0.52 -5.31 9.60
C VAL A 65 -0.32 -5.97 10.70
N GLU A 66 -0.87 -5.18 11.64
CA GLU A 66 -1.76 -5.70 12.68
C GLU A 66 -3.00 -6.36 12.09
N LEU A 67 -3.64 -5.70 11.13
CA LEU A 67 -4.85 -6.23 10.49
C LEU A 67 -4.56 -7.50 9.69
N LEU A 68 -3.43 -7.55 8.99
CA LEU A 68 -3.06 -8.72 8.21
C LEU A 68 -2.64 -9.89 9.10
N ALA A 69 -2.14 -9.63 10.29
CA ALA A 69 -1.84 -10.67 11.27
C ALA A 69 -3.13 -11.32 11.79
N GLU A 70 -4.19 -10.55 11.92
CA GLU A 70 -5.49 -11.08 12.34
C GLU A 70 -6.17 -11.89 11.24
N ALA A 71 -6.16 -11.36 10.01
CA ALA A 71 -6.78 -12.01 8.86
C ALA A 71 -6.09 -11.54 7.58
N PRO A 72 -5.50 -12.44 6.80
CA PRO A 72 -5.54 -13.91 6.87
C PRO A 72 -4.51 -14.56 7.81
N GLY A 73 -3.76 -13.79 8.61
CA GLY A 73 -2.77 -14.35 9.51
C GLY A 73 -1.35 -14.29 8.97
N LEU A 74 -1.03 -13.24 8.23
CA LEU A 74 0.32 -13.03 7.70
C LEU A 74 1.28 -12.63 8.82
N ARG A 75 2.49 -13.17 8.79
CA ARG A 75 3.53 -12.74 9.73
C ARG A 75 4.06 -11.36 9.34
N PRO A 76 4.42 -10.51 10.31
CA PRO A 76 4.93 -9.17 10.01
C PRO A 76 6.07 -9.14 9.00
N GLN A 77 7.01 -10.08 9.08
CA GLN A 77 8.16 -10.12 8.19
C GLN A 77 7.81 -10.46 6.74
N ASP A 78 6.61 -10.96 6.47
CA ASP A 78 6.15 -11.30 5.12
C ASP A 78 5.44 -10.13 4.43
N VAL A 79 5.30 -8.99 5.09
CA VAL A 79 4.58 -7.83 4.54
C VAL A 79 5.57 -6.73 4.19
N MET A 80 5.64 -6.40 2.90
CA MET A 80 6.43 -5.28 2.40
C MET A 80 5.49 -4.26 1.79
N VAL A 81 5.67 -2.98 2.13
CA VAL A 81 4.79 -1.91 1.66
C VAL A 81 5.61 -0.81 1.02
N VAL A 82 5.18 -0.37 -0.16
CA VAL A 82 5.75 0.78 -0.85
C VAL A 82 4.64 1.79 -1.08
N VAL A 83 4.85 3.03 -0.66
CA VAL A 83 3.91 4.12 -0.91
C VAL A 83 4.56 5.10 -1.87
N SER A 84 3.88 5.34 -2.99
CA SER A 84 4.30 6.31 -3.99
C SER A 84 3.32 7.47 -4.01
N SER A 85 3.83 8.70 -4.04
CA SER A 85 2.99 9.89 -4.12
C SER A 85 2.82 10.30 -5.58
N SER A 86 1.65 10.89 -5.88
CA SER A 86 1.35 11.47 -7.18
C SER A 86 0.69 12.83 -6.98
N GLN A 87 0.56 13.59 -8.06
CA GLN A 87 -0.15 14.87 -8.04
C GLN A 87 -1.52 14.68 -8.65
N GLY A 88 -2.41 15.64 -8.41
CA GLY A 88 -3.78 15.56 -8.93
C GLY A 88 -3.84 15.43 -10.44
N ASP A 89 -2.93 16.12 -11.17
CA ASP A 89 -2.89 16.07 -12.63
C ASP A 89 -2.31 14.78 -13.20
N ASP A 90 -1.83 13.87 -12.34
CA ASP A 90 -1.39 12.54 -12.76
C ASP A 90 -2.56 11.56 -12.92
N TRP A 91 -3.79 12.00 -12.62
CA TRP A 91 -4.93 11.11 -12.53
C TRP A 91 -6.04 11.46 -13.52
N SER A 92 -6.57 10.43 -14.15
CA SER A 92 -7.85 10.43 -14.83
C SER A 92 -8.60 9.17 -14.41
N PHE A 93 -9.66 9.32 -13.67
CA PHE A 93 -10.40 8.17 -13.14
C PHE A 93 -11.37 7.57 -14.16
N SER A 94 -11.77 8.34 -15.15
CA SER A 94 -12.73 7.86 -16.14
C SER A 94 -12.81 8.80 -17.33
N GLY A 95 -12.94 8.22 -18.53
CA GLY A 95 -13.25 8.96 -19.76
C GLY A 95 -12.18 9.96 -20.20
N GLY A 96 -10.98 9.89 -19.66
CA GLY A 96 -9.93 10.86 -19.95
C GLY A 96 -10.11 12.20 -19.27
N ALA A 97 -11.11 12.35 -18.39
CA ALA A 97 -11.35 13.59 -17.67
C ALA A 97 -10.35 13.77 -16.54
N PRO A 98 -9.85 15.00 -16.29
CA PRO A 98 -8.97 15.26 -15.17
C PRO A 98 -9.63 14.96 -13.82
N ALA A 99 -8.84 14.53 -12.84
CA ALA A 99 -9.33 14.21 -11.51
C ALA A 99 -9.56 15.48 -10.69
N ALA A 100 -10.69 16.12 -10.87
CA ALA A 100 -11.00 17.43 -10.27
C ALA A 100 -10.93 17.40 -8.74
N SER A 101 -11.30 16.29 -8.11
CA SER A 101 -11.30 16.19 -6.65
C SER A 101 -9.89 16.26 -6.03
N LEU A 102 -8.86 15.89 -6.79
CA LEU A 102 -7.47 15.92 -6.33
C LEU A 102 -6.80 17.27 -6.57
N TRP A 103 -7.44 18.15 -7.33
CA TRP A 103 -6.92 19.47 -7.66
C TRP A 103 -7.36 20.54 -6.68
N ARG A 104 -8.32 20.23 -5.84
CA ARG A 104 -8.83 21.20 -4.85
C ARG A 104 -7.86 21.33 -3.70
N PRO A 105 -7.64 22.55 -3.21
CA PRO A 105 -6.88 22.74 -1.98
C PRO A 105 -7.50 21.93 -0.84
N ALA A 106 -6.63 21.44 0.03
CA ALA A 106 -7.09 20.65 1.17
C ALA A 106 -7.96 21.49 2.12
#